data_9b8e0a6ca65d9ea9b6e2f7b21221aa9e
#
_entry.id   9b8e0a6ca65d9ea9b6e2f7b21221aa9e
#
_cell.length_a   1.000
_cell.length_b   1.000
_cell.length_c   1.000
_cell.angle_alpha   90.00
_cell.angle_beta   90.00
_cell.angle_gamma   90.00
#
_symmetry.space_group_name_H-M   'P 1'
#
loop_
_entity.id
_entity.type
_entity.pdbx_description
1 polymer ?
#
loop_
_entity_poly.entity_id
_entity_poly.type
_entity_poly.pdbx_seq_one_letter_code
_entity_poly.pdbx_strand_id
1 'polypeptide(L)'
;MNKFNFVSFGLRFVAAAAIVLLTYNPSGYSYFHWVQNSLASTGAGFGAEQAFSGVVILIGWAVLLTSTLKALGAFGLILASAFIGTFVWLMTSYGLFEVETSTAITWTALVSLSALLAIGMSWSHIRRRLSGQVDVDEVNDIQD
;
A
#
# COMPACT_ATOMS: atom_id res chain seq x y z
N MET A 1 -21.72 12.21 -11.16
CA MET A 1 -20.42 11.97 -11.83
C MET A 1 -19.31 11.90 -10.79
N ASN A 2 -18.91 10.72 -10.41
CA ASN A 2 -17.73 10.57 -9.54
C ASN A 2 -16.47 10.83 -10.35
N LYS A 3 -16.00 12.07 -10.31
CA LYS A 3 -14.70 12.43 -10.84
C LYS A 3 -13.65 11.61 -10.09
N PHE A 4 -12.73 10.99 -10.81
CA PHE A 4 -11.54 10.42 -10.16
C PHE A 4 -10.92 11.54 -9.32
N ASN A 5 -11.07 11.42 -8.04
CA ASN A 5 -10.60 12.45 -7.14
C ASN A 5 -9.15 12.10 -6.77
N PHE A 6 -8.21 12.89 -7.30
CA PHE A 6 -6.80 12.77 -6.92
C PHE A 6 -6.59 12.83 -5.41
N VAL A 7 -7.47 13.54 -4.71
CA VAL A 7 -7.48 13.58 -3.24
C VAL A 7 -7.78 12.20 -2.66
N SER A 8 -8.78 11.48 -3.21
CA SER A 8 -9.10 10.13 -2.75
C SER A 8 -7.98 9.14 -3.02
N PHE A 9 -7.30 9.25 -4.16
CA PHE A 9 -6.11 8.46 -4.46
C PHE A 9 -4.97 8.78 -3.49
N GLY A 10 -4.71 10.07 -3.26
CA GLY A 10 -3.69 10.53 -2.32
C GLY A 10 -3.95 10.03 -0.90
N LEU A 11 -5.19 10.07 -0.43
CA LEU A 11 -5.57 9.52 0.88
C LEU A 11 -5.32 8.02 0.99
N ARG A 12 -5.62 7.25 -0.06
CA ARG A 12 -5.33 5.81 -0.10
C ARG A 12 -3.84 5.53 -0.12
N PHE A 13 -3.09 6.30 -0.87
CA PHE A 13 -1.62 6.20 -0.88
C PHE A 13 -1.03 6.51 0.49
N VAL A 14 -1.46 7.58 1.14
CA VAL A 14 -1.01 7.95 2.49
C VAL A 14 -1.39 6.87 3.51
N ALA A 15 -2.60 6.32 3.45
CA ALA A 15 -3.02 5.23 4.33
C ALA A 15 -2.18 3.97 4.12
N ALA A 16 -1.94 3.58 2.87
CA ALA A 16 -1.08 2.44 2.55
C ALA A 16 0.36 2.68 3.00
N ALA A 17 0.93 3.84 2.72
CA ALA A 17 2.26 4.22 3.14
C ALA A 17 2.39 4.23 4.67
N ALA A 18 1.38 4.74 5.38
CA ALA A 18 1.36 4.75 6.84
C ALA A 18 1.44 3.33 7.41
N ILE A 19 0.62 2.39 6.93
CA ILE A 19 0.65 0.99 7.40
C ILE A 19 1.98 0.32 7.07
N VAL A 20 2.48 0.48 5.86
CA VAL A 20 3.75 -0.12 5.43
C VAL A 20 4.93 0.43 6.24
N LEU A 21 5.03 1.74 6.39
CA LEU A 21 6.14 2.39 7.07
C LEU A 21 6.07 2.24 8.60
N LEU A 22 4.86 2.19 9.19
CA LEU A 22 4.69 1.88 10.60
C LEU A 22 5.10 0.45 10.93
N THR A 23 4.89 -0.48 10.01
CA THR A 23 5.30 -1.88 10.18
C THR A 23 6.82 -1.98 10.18
N TYR A 24 7.46 -1.43 9.17
CA TYR A 24 8.92 -1.42 9.03
C TYR A 24 9.39 -0.21 8.24
N ASN A 25 10.45 0.43 8.73
CA ASN A 25 11.22 1.40 7.97
C ASN A 25 12.68 1.40 8.45
N PRO A 26 13.64 1.81 7.61
CA PRO A 26 15.06 1.74 7.97
C PRO A 26 15.52 2.85 8.92
N SER A 27 14.64 3.78 9.33
CA SER A 27 14.98 4.85 10.27
C SER A 27 15.14 4.40 11.73
N GLY A 28 14.67 3.19 12.06
CA GLY A 28 14.68 2.66 13.41
C GLY A 28 13.46 2.99 14.26
N TYR A 29 12.48 3.73 13.72
CA TYR A 29 11.27 4.19 14.41
C TYR A 29 10.02 3.46 13.88
N SER A 30 10.11 2.15 13.66
CA SER A 30 8.98 1.33 13.23
C SER A 30 8.50 0.39 14.33
N TYR A 31 7.32 -0.19 14.15
CA TYR A 31 6.79 -1.21 15.06
C TYR A 31 7.76 -2.39 15.22
N PHE A 32 8.38 -2.83 14.13
CA PHE A 32 9.38 -3.90 14.15
C PHE A 32 10.54 -3.57 15.09
N HIS A 33 11.12 -2.38 14.98
CA HIS A 33 12.23 -1.95 15.83
C HIS A 33 11.80 -1.78 17.28
N TRP A 34 10.58 -1.27 17.53
CA TRP A 34 10.04 -1.13 18.87
C TRP A 34 9.91 -2.47 19.57
N VAL A 35 9.34 -3.47 18.91
CA VAL A 35 9.24 -4.85 19.45
C VAL A 35 10.62 -5.46 19.66
N GLN A 36 11.52 -5.33 18.69
CA GLN A 36 12.88 -5.83 18.79
C GLN A 36 13.63 -5.25 19.99
N ASN A 37 13.55 -3.94 20.19
CA ASN A 37 14.17 -3.26 21.31
C ASN A 37 13.56 -3.69 22.64
N SER A 38 12.27 -3.88 22.73
CA SER A 38 11.59 -4.37 23.94
C SER A 38 11.99 -5.79 24.31
N LEU A 39 12.18 -6.65 23.32
CA LEU A 39 12.64 -8.03 23.57
C LEU A 39 14.13 -8.10 23.93
N ALA A 40 14.94 -7.17 23.42
CA ALA A 40 16.37 -7.10 23.69
C ALA A 40 16.68 -6.49 25.07
N SER A 41 15.82 -5.63 25.59
CA SER A 41 16.02 -5.01 26.90
C SER A 41 15.66 -5.96 28.04
N THR A 42 16.63 -6.19 28.92
CA THR A 42 16.44 -6.98 30.14
C THR A 42 15.47 -6.25 31.07
N GLY A 43 14.21 -6.68 31.07
CA GLY A 43 13.20 -6.25 32.06
C GLY A 43 11.92 -5.63 31.52
N ALA A 44 11.87 -5.13 30.28
CA ALA A 44 10.65 -4.52 29.74
C ALA A 44 9.73 -5.53 29.03
N GLY A 45 10.29 -6.49 28.31
CA GLY A 45 9.53 -7.53 27.61
C GLY A 45 8.49 -7.00 26.60
N PHE A 46 7.74 -7.92 26.00
CA PHE A 46 6.63 -7.60 25.10
C PHE A 46 5.39 -7.23 25.95
N GLY A 47 4.93 -6.00 25.83
CA GLY A 47 3.83 -5.48 26.63
C GLY A 47 2.49 -5.42 25.89
N ALA A 48 1.43 -5.06 26.64
CA ALA A 48 0.09 -4.90 26.10
C ALA A 48 0.00 -3.82 25.01
N GLU A 49 0.82 -2.79 25.09
CA GLU A 49 0.87 -1.69 24.10
C GLU A 49 1.36 -2.18 22.74
N GLN A 50 2.41 -3.02 22.72
CA GLN A 50 2.91 -3.65 21.50
C GLN A 50 1.89 -4.62 20.92
N ALA A 51 1.23 -5.41 21.78
CA ALA A 51 0.19 -6.33 21.33
C ALA A 51 -0.97 -5.59 20.69
N PHE A 52 -1.47 -4.54 21.31
CA PHE A 52 -2.56 -3.72 20.76
C PHE A 52 -2.17 -3.06 19.43
N SER A 53 -1.02 -2.43 19.39
CA SER A 53 -0.50 -1.79 18.17
C SER A 53 -0.30 -2.81 17.04
N GLY A 54 0.18 -4.01 17.36
CA GLY A 54 0.32 -5.11 16.40
C GLY A 54 -1.02 -5.54 15.80
N VAL A 55 -2.05 -5.66 16.63
CA VAL A 55 -3.41 -6.00 16.15
C VAL A 55 -3.95 -4.90 15.23
N VAL A 56 -3.79 -3.63 15.57
CA VAL A 56 -4.21 -2.51 14.73
C VAL A 56 -3.49 -2.55 13.37
N ILE A 57 -2.18 -2.78 13.36
CA ILE A 57 -1.40 -2.91 12.13
C ILE A 57 -1.86 -4.12 11.31
N LEU A 58 -2.14 -5.26 11.94
CA LEU A 58 -2.68 -6.45 11.26
C LEU A 58 -4.04 -6.18 10.60
N ILE A 59 -4.93 -5.46 11.29
CA ILE A 59 -6.22 -5.04 10.72
C ILE A 59 -5.98 -4.16 9.49
N GLY A 60 -5.08 -3.19 9.59
CA GLY A 60 -4.69 -2.35 8.45
C GLY A 60 -4.19 -3.17 7.26
N TRP A 61 -3.29 -4.12 7.48
CA TRP A 61 -2.80 -5.03 6.46
C TRP A 61 -3.92 -5.91 5.86
N ALA A 62 -4.80 -6.45 6.69
CA ALA A 62 -5.93 -7.25 6.22
C ALA A 62 -6.84 -6.45 5.28
N VAL A 63 -7.14 -5.20 5.62
CA VAL A 63 -7.94 -4.30 4.78
C VAL A 63 -7.23 -3.99 3.46
N LEU A 64 -5.95 -3.62 3.52
CA LEU A 64 -5.17 -3.27 2.33
C LEU A 64 -5.02 -4.44 1.36
N LEU A 65 -4.62 -5.61 1.87
CA LEU A 65 -4.41 -6.81 1.06
C LEU A 65 -5.72 -7.33 0.48
N THR A 66 -6.78 -7.40 1.28
CA THR A 66 -8.09 -7.86 0.81
C THR A 66 -8.63 -6.95 -0.27
N SER A 67 -8.53 -5.64 -0.08
CA SER A 67 -8.99 -4.65 -1.07
C SER A 67 -8.20 -4.74 -2.38
N THR A 68 -6.88 -4.88 -2.27
CA THR A 68 -5.98 -4.99 -3.43
C THR A 68 -6.23 -6.29 -4.20
N LEU A 69 -6.32 -7.42 -3.51
CA LEU A 69 -6.59 -8.73 -4.14
C LEU A 69 -7.97 -8.79 -4.79
N LYS A 70 -9.00 -8.23 -4.15
CA LYS A 70 -10.35 -8.16 -4.74
C LYS A 70 -10.39 -7.26 -5.98
N ALA A 71 -9.63 -6.18 -5.99
CA ALA A 71 -9.62 -5.22 -7.10
C ALA A 71 -8.81 -5.70 -8.31
N LEU A 72 -7.61 -6.22 -8.08
CA LEU A 72 -6.67 -6.62 -9.13
C LEU A 72 -6.76 -8.11 -9.49
N GLY A 73 -7.15 -8.95 -8.52
CA GLY A 73 -6.95 -10.39 -8.62
C GLY A 73 -5.47 -10.78 -8.54
N ALA A 74 -5.19 -12.07 -8.47
CA ALA A 74 -3.82 -12.57 -8.37
C ALA A 74 -2.99 -12.22 -9.62
N PHE A 75 -3.56 -12.38 -10.79
CA PHE A 75 -2.89 -12.05 -12.07
C PHE A 75 -2.58 -10.56 -12.19
N GLY A 76 -3.55 -9.70 -11.87
CA GLY A 76 -3.34 -8.25 -11.87
C GLY A 76 -2.28 -7.79 -10.87
N LEU A 77 -2.22 -8.44 -9.70
CA LEU A 77 -1.20 -8.16 -8.70
C LEU A 77 0.22 -8.52 -9.19
N ILE A 78 0.37 -9.66 -9.84
CA ILE A 78 1.65 -10.09 -10.44
C ILE A 78 2.09 -9.09 -11.51
N LEU A 79 1.20 -8.70 -12.41
CA LEU A 79 1.50 -7.71 -13.46
C LEU A 79 1.87 -6.35 -12.89
N ALA A 80 1.12 -5.85 -11.92
CA ALA A 80 1.39 -4.57 -11.27
C ALA A 80 2.74 -4.60 -10.53
N SER A 81 3.07 -5.69 -9.85
CA SER A 81 4.36 -5.87 -9.19
C SER A 81 5.51 -5.92 -10.19
N ALA A 82 5.35 -6.64 -11.30
CA ALA A 82 6.33 -6.69 -12.39
C ALA A 82 6.53 -5.31 -13.02
N PHE A 83 5.45 -4.57 -13.24
CA PHE A 83 5.52 -3.21 -13.78
C PHE A 83 6.32 -2.28 -12.86
N ILE A 84 6.00 -2.25 -11.57
CA ILE A 84 6.71 -1.40 -10.60
C ILE A 84 8.17 -1.83 -10.48
N GLY A 85 8.46 -3.12 -10.39
CA GLY A 85 9.83 -3.64 -10.29
C GLY A 85 10.67 -3.28 -11.51
N THR A 86 10.14 -3.45 -12.71
CA THR A 86 10.82 -3.08 -13.96
C THR A 86 10.95 -1.56 -14.11
N PHE A 87 9.98 -0.80 -13.67
CA PHE A 87 10.04 0.65 -13.68
C PHE A 87 11.14 1.18 -12.76
N VAL A 88 11.24 0.66 -11.54
CA VAL A 88 12.32 1.01 -10.60
C VAL A 88 13.67 0.62 -11.19
N TRP A 89 13.79 -0.58 -11.77
CA TRP A 89 15.02 -1.01 -12.43
C TRP A 89 15.41 -0.08 -13.58
N LEU A 90 14.44 0.31 -14.40
CA LEU A 90 14.67 1.26 -15.50
C LEU A 90 15.20 2.61 -14.97
N MET A 91 14.56 3.15 -13.94
CA MET A 91 14.95 4.44 -13.35
C MET A 91 16.36 4.38 -12.73
N THR A 92 16.71 3.28 -12.09
CA THR A 92 18.07 3.07 -11.53
C THR A 92 19.10 2.93 -12.65
N SER A 93 18.76 2.25 -13.74
CA SER A 93 19.66 2.07 -14.90
C SER A 93 19.98 3.39 -15.61
N TYR A 94 19.07 4.35 -15.56
CA TYR A 94 19.30 5.70 -16.12
C TYR A 94 19.92 6.67 -15.08
N GLY A 95 20.28 6.20 -13.89
CA GLY A 95 20.90 7.02 -12.85
C GLY A 95 19.97 8.06 -12.23
N LEU A 96 18.63 7.91 -12.39
CA LEU A 96 17.65 8.81 -11.80
C LEU A 96 17.43 8.55 -10.30
N PHE A 97 17.73 7.34 -9.86
CA PHE A 97 17.78 6.95 -8.46
C PHE A 97 19.13 6.33 -8.14
N GLU A 98 19.86 6.90 -7.22
CA GLU A 98 21.09 6.30 -6.67
C GLU A 98 20.71 5.27 -5.61
N VAL A 99 20.67 4.01 -6.00
CA VAL A 99 20.36 2.87 -5.11
C VAL A 99 21.66 2.17 -4.76
N GLU A 100 22.59 2.90 -4.14
CA GLU A 100 23.91 2.36 -3.77
C GLU A 100 23.95 1.76 -2.36
N THR A 101 23.00 2.13 -1.48
CA THR A 101 22.96 1.64 -0.11
C THR A 101 21.77 0.72 0.15
N SER A 102 21.93 -0.23 1.08
CA SER A 102 20.83 -1.10 1.51
C SER A 102 19.62 -0.31 2.06
N THR A 103 19.87 0.84 2.69
CA THR A 103 18.84 1.76 3.17
C THR A 103 18.03 2.35 2.01
N ALA A 104 18.69 2.81 0.95
CA ALA A 104 18.02 3.35 -0.23
C ALA A 104 17.17 2.28 -0.94
N ILE A 105 17.68 1.06 -1.06
CA ILE A 105 16.92 -0.09 -1.61
C ILE A 105 15.66 -0.35 -0.78
N THR A 106 15.79 -0.36 0.54
CA THR A 106 14.66 -0.59 1.45
C THR A 106 13.61 0.50 1.33
N TRP A 107 13.98 1.77 1.32
CA TRP A 107 13.05 2.88 1.10
C TRP A 107 12.33 2.78 -0.24
N THR A 108 13.05 2.48 -1.31
CA THR A 108 12.48 2.30 -2.64
C THR A 108 11.48 1.16 -2.66
N ALA A 109 11.81 0.02 -2.04
CA ALA A 109 10.91 -1.12 -1.93
C ALA A 109 9.63 -0.79 -1.15
N LEU A 110 9.76 -0.09 -0.01
CA LEU A 110 8.61 0.30 0.83
C LEU A 110 7.68 1.29 0.12
N VAL A 111 8.23 2.30 -0.55
CA VAL A 111 7.45 3.27 -1.34
C VAL A 111 6.78 2.57 -2.52
N SER A 112 7.48 1.67 -3.21
CA SER A 112 6.93 0.89 -4.33
C SER A 112 5.78 -0.01 -3.87
N LEU A 113 5.92 -0.66 -2.72
CA LEU A 113 4.85 -1.47 -2.12
C LEU A 113 3.64 -0.61 -1.77
N SER A 114 3.85 0.56 -1.17
CA SER A 114 2.77 1.51 -0.84
C SER A 114 2.04 1.98 -2.10
N ALA A 115 2.77 2.28 -3.17
CA ALA A 115 2.21 2.65 -4.46
C ALA A 115 1.38 1.50 -5.07
N LEU A 116 1.90 0.27 -5.02
CA LEU A 116 1.19 -0.92 -5.49
C LEU A 116 -0.15 -1.11 -4.77
N LEU A 117 -0.15 -1.00 -3.44
CA LEU A 117 -1.36 -1.12 -2.63
C LEU A 117 -2.36 0.02 -2.92
N ALA A 118 -1.89 1.25 -3.10
CA ALA A 118 -2.72 2.39 -3.46
C ALA A 118 -3.37 2.23 -4.84
N ILE A 119 -2.61 1.76 -5.82
CA ILE A 119 -3.11 1.44 -7.17
C ILE A 119 -4.15 0.32 -7.07
N GLY A 120 -3.86 -0.74 -6.30
CA GLY A 120 -4.79 -1.84 -6.06
C GLY A 120 -6.14 -1.37 -5.54
N MET A 121 -6.13 -0.57 -4.49
CA MET A 121 -7.36 0.00 -3.92
C MET A 121 -8.11 0.94 -4.87
N SER A 122 -7.42 1.54 -5.81
CA SER A 122 -7.99 2.49 -6.78
C SER A 122 -8.34 1.85 -8.12
N TRP A 123 -7.97 0.58 -8.33
CA TRP A 123 -8.09 -0.11 -9.62
C TRP A 123 -9.51 -0.17 -10.16
N SER A 124 -10.49 -0.38 -9.31
CA SER A 124 -11.89 -0.40 -9.72
C SER A 124 -12.33 0.92 -10.36
N HIS A 125 -11.87 2.05 -9.82
CA HIS A 125 -12.14 3.38 -10.36
C HIS A 125 -11.38 3.65 -11.66
N ILE A 126 -10.13 3.18 -11.76
CA ILE A 126 -9.30 3.30 -12.96
C ILE A 126 -9.90 2.48 -14.10
N ARG A 127 -10.29 1.24 -13.82
CA ARG A 127 -10.87 0.33 -14.82
C ARG A 127 -12.19 0.85 -15.38
N ARG A 128 -13.07 1.42 -14.54
CA ARG A 128 -14.33 2.03 -14.99
C ARG A 128 -14.10 3.19 -15.98
N ARG A 129 -13.06 3.97 -15.79
CA ARG A 129 -12.71 5.06 -16.70
C ARG A 129 -12.15 4.58 -18.03
N LEU A 130 -11.32 3.53 -18.00
CA LEU A 130 -10.70 2.98 -19.21
C LEU A 130 -11.70 2.22 -20.08
N SER A 131 -12.67 1.54 -19.48
CA SER A 131 -13.66 0.74 -20.21
C SER A 131 -14.86 1.52 -20.72
N GLY A 132 -15.02 2.79 -20.32
CA GLY A 132 -16.16 3.60 -20.74
C GLY A 132 -17.52 3.07 -20.28
N GLN A 133 -17.57 2.07 -19.40
CA GLN A 133 -18.80 1.52 -18.87
C GLN A 133 -19.39 2.48 -17.84
N VAL A 134 -20.47 3.14 -18.25
CA VAL A 134 -21.34 3.90 -17.36
C VAL A 134 -22.26 2.90 -16.67
N ASP A 135 -22.32 2.92 -15.35
CA ASP A 135 -23.31 2.14 -14.60
C ASP A 135 -24.72 2.56 -15.04
N VAL A 136 -25.48 1.60 -15.55
CA VAL A 136 -26.87 1.78 -16.02
C VAL A 136 -27.87 1.49 -14.88
N ASP A 137 -27.45 1.57 -13.63
CA ASP A 137 -28.27 1.19 -12.49
C ASP A 137 -29.28 2.26 -12.00
N GLU A 138 -29.44 3.36 -12.72
CA GLU A 138 -30.35 4.43 -12.28
C GLU A 138 -31.64 4.59 -13.13
N VAL A 139 -32.10 3.59 -13.83
CA VAL A 139 -33.29 3.77 -14.69
C VAL A 139 -34.55 3.08 -14.16
N ASN A 140 -34.53 2.46 -12.98
CA ASN A 140 -35.68 1.71 -12.50
C ASN A 140 -36.62 2.44 -11.52
N ASP A 141 -36.38 3.71 -11.19
CA ASP A 141 -37.20 4.42 -10.22
C ASP A 141 -38.20 5.43 -10.80
N ILE A 142 -38.48 5.37 -12.11
CA ILE A 142 -39.53 6.18 -12.70
C ILE A 142 -40.53 5.29 -13.44
N GLN A 143 -41.22 4.46 -12.72
CA GLN A 143 -42.50 3.87 -13.13
C GLN A 143 -43.34 3.56 -11.89
N ASP A 144 -43.93 4.62 -11.34
CA ASP A 144 -45.25 4.58 -10.67
C ASP A 144 -45.91 5.95 -10.79
#